data_8680fde6af16971a4108ad3b97e9a888
#
_entry.id   8680fde6af16971a4108ad3b97e9a888
#
_cell.length_a   1.000
_cell.length_b   1.000
_cell.length_c   1.000
_cell.angle_alpha   90.00
_cell.angle_beta   90.00
_cell.angle_gamma   90.00
#
_symmetry.space_group_name_H-M   'P 1'
#
loop_
_entity.id
_entity.type
_entity.pdbx_description
1 polymer ?
#
loop_
_entity_poly.entity_id
_entity_poly.type
_entity_poly.pdbx_seq_one_letter_code
_entity_poly.pdbx_strand_id
1 'polypeptide(L)'
;MALVKLYVLLADRGTHNPQNGTLSLLNVGWAVTQLRRHMNQGPGGPGQPLMTAPYVVVVFMEAELGMCNKTLTLEMELLTEDGDVVEIPGPAGGQAVRLEQPIMVPSPPGVPTGFPGHATAMMELPTGLPLPPGIYRWQARVNGKEDDDWSAHFYVAAPPQQATFGFSAPAE
;
A
#
# COMPACT_ATOMS: atom_id res chain seq x y z
N MET A 1 17.47 -24.31 0.49
CA MET A 1 16.25 -23.73 -0.12
C MET A 1 16.53 -22.26 -0.28
N ALA A 2 16.62 -21.74 -1.51
CA ALA A 2 16.96 -20.33 -1.74
C ALA A 2 15.86 -19.45 -1.15
N LEU A 3 16.24 -18.49 -0.32
CA LEU A 3 15.31 -17.67 0.46
C LEU A 3 15.12 -16.30 -0.22
N VAL A 4 13.89 -15.87 -0.26
CA VAL A 4 13.50 -14.48 -0.53
C VAL A 4 12.86 -13.96 0.74
N LYS A 5 13.18 -12.73 1.14
CA LYS A 5 12.54 -12.02 2.24
C LYS A 5 11.89 -10.76 1.69
N LEU A 6 10.71 -10.44 2.16
CA LEU A 6 10.00 -9.23 1.83
C LEU A 6 9.73 -8.38 3.07
N TYR A 7 9.75 -7.08 2.87
CA TYR A 7 9.32 -6.09 3.87
C TYR A 7 8.31 -5.18 3.18
N VAL A 8 7.08 -5.19 3.66
CA VAL A 8 6.00 -4.34 3.13
C VAL A 8 5.84 -3.14 4.03
N LEU A 9 5.92 -1.95 3.45
CA LEU A 9 5.83 -0.70 4.19
C LEU A 9 4.80 0.23 3.55
N LEU A 10 4.15 1.03 4.39
CA LEU A 10 3.27 2.11 3.98
C LEU A 10 3.96 3.45 4.20
N ALA A 11 3.83 4.36 3.25
CA ALA A 11 4.37 5.71 3.35
C ALA A 11 3.41 6.72 2.70
N ASP A 12 3.46 7.99 3.12
CA ASP A 12 2.64 9.03 2.52
C ASP A 12 3.09 9.33 1.09
N ARG A 13 4.39 9.27 0.84
CA ARG A 13 4.98 9.48 -0.49
C ARG A 13 6.24 8.65 -0.66
N GLY A 14 6.52 8.29 -1.91
CA GLY A 14 7.77 7.68 -2.32
C GLY A 14 8.31 8.34 -3.59
N THR A 15 9.63 8.40 -3.72
CA THR A 15 10.30 8.86 -4.94
C THR A 15 11.46 7.94 -5.23
N HIS A 16 11.45 7.34 -6.39
CA HIS A 16 12.53 6.50 -6.88
C HIS A 16 13.52 7.35 -7.68
N ASN A 17 14.80 7.29 -7.32
CA ASN A 17 15.86 7.90 -8.11
C ASN A 17 16.42 6.87 -9.12
N PRO A 18 16.13 7.00 -10.44
CA PRO A 18 16.55 6.01 -11.43
C PRO A 18 18.07 6.00 -11.68
N GLN A 19 18.78 7.06 -11.28
CA GLN A 19 20.24 7.15 -11.53
C GLN A 19 21.05 6.28 -10.58
N ASN A 20 20.60 6.11 -9.34
CA ASN A 20 21.34 5.36 -8.32
C ASN A 20 20.49 4.25 -7.65
N GLY A 21 19.25 4.05 -8.10
CA GLY A 21 18.35 3.03 -7.56
C GLY A 21 17.86 3.30 -6.13
N THR A 22 18.12 4.49 -5.57
CA THR A 22 17.68 4.81 -4.23
C THR A 22 16.22 5.19 -4.18
N LEU A 23 15.55 4.83 -3.07
CA LEU A 23 14.19 5.21 -2.77
C LEU A 23 14.16 6.17 -1.58
N SER A 24 13.48 7.29 -1.75
CA SER A 24 13.18 8.24 -0.67
C SER A 24 11.72 8.09 -0.27
N LEU A 25 11.47 7.90 1.01
CA LEU A 25 10.12 7.73 1.57
C LEU A 25 9.85 8.82 2.61
N LEU A 26 8.62 9.29 2.65
CA LEU A 26 8.14 10.25 3.65
C LEU A 26 7.08 9.61 4.54
N ASN A 27 7.20 9.79 5.85
CA ASN A 27 6.27 9.27 6.87
C ASN A 27 6.02 7.77 6.72
N VAL A 28 7.07 6.97 6.89
CA VAL A 28 7.04 5.51 6.74
C VAL A 28 6.48 4.84 8.00
N GLY A 29 5.75 3.74 7.79
CA GLY A 29 5.33 2.84 8.87
C GLY A 29 4.14 3.36 9.68
N TRP A 30 3.31 4.22 9.09
CA TRP A 30 2.04 4.58 9.74
C TRP A 30 1.07 3.38 9.73
N ALA A 31 0.27 3.30 10.79
CA ALA A 31 -0.71 2.22 10.97
C ALA A 31 -2.17 2.74 10.98
N VAL A 32 -2.39 4.04 10.84
CA VAL A 32 -3.73 4.64 10.87
C VAL A 32 -3.87 5.69 9.78
N THR A 33 -4.92 5.60 8.99
CA THR A 33 -5.33 6.64 8.04
C THR A 33 -6.77 7.07 8.31
N GLN A 34 -7.12 8.28 7.87
CA GLN A 34 -8.47 8.81 8.04
C GLN A 34 -9.17 8.94 6.69
N LEU A 35 -10.46 8.72 6.69
CA LEU A 35 -11.30 8.98 5.54
C LEU A 35 -11.48 10.49 5.35
N ARG A 36 -11.30 10.93 4.10
CA ARG A 36 -11.43 12.34 3.70
C ARG A 36 -12.31 12.46 2.46
N ARG A 37 -12.97 13.59 2.33
CA ARG A 37 -13.60 13.95 1.06
C ARG A 37 -12.51 14.38 0.07
N HIS A 38 -12.62 13.95 -1.17
CA HIS A 38 -11.68 14.35 -2.21
C HIS A 38 -11.82 15.85 -2.50
N MET A 39 -10.79 16.66 -2.20
CA MET A 39 -10.85 18.12 -2.30
C MET A 39 -10.85 18.68 -3.74
N ASN A 40 -10.50 17.87 -4.73
CA ASN A 40 -10.29 18.34 -6.12
C ASN A 40 -11.52 18.28 -7.03
N GLN A 41 -12.64 17.80 -6.54
CA GLN A 41 -13.89 17.82 -7.28
C GLN A 41 -14.85 18.71 -6.49
N GLY A 42 -15.21 19.87 -6.99
CA GLY A 42 -16.05 20.91 -6.38
C GLY A 42 -17.02 20.45 -5.27
N PRO A 43 -17.90 21.29 -4.70
CA PRO A 43 -18.74 20.92 -3.56
C PRO A 43 -19.48 19.63 -3.92
N GLY A 44 -18.94 18.50 -3.42
CA GLY A 44 -19.41 17.15 -3.74
C GLY A 44 -20.88 17.03 -3.37
N GLY A 45 -21.70 16.62 -4.33
CA GLY A 45 -23.08 16.28 -4.05
C GLY A 45 -23.18 15.19 -2.97
N PRO A 46 -24.32 15.07 -2.30
CA PRO A 46 -24.56 14.00 -1.34
C PRO A 46 -24.40 12.65 -2.06
N GLY A 47 -23.42 11.83 -1.64
CA GLY A 47 -23.18 10.50 -2.20
C GLY A 47 -21.76 10.20 -2.71
N GLN A 48 -20.83 11.16 -2.68
CA GLN A 48 -19.44 10.83 -3.03
C GLN A 48 -18.78 9.96 -1.95
N PRO A 49 -18.09 8.86 -2.35
CA PRO A 49 -17.43 8.00 -1.40
C PRO A 49 -16.30 8.77 -0.69
N LEU A 50 -16.16 8.51 0.60
CA LEU A 50 -14.99 8.95 1.35
C LEU A 50 -13.79 8.11 0.92
N MET A 51 -12.63 8.75 0.81
CA MET A 51 -11.39 8.11 0.39
C MET A 51 -10.37 8.15 1.53
N THR A 52 -9.48 7.17 1.59
CA THR A 52 -8.27 7.30 2.43
C THR A 52 -7.41 8.47 1.95
N ALA A 53 -6.48 8.93 2.77
CA ALA A 53 -5.42 9.82 2.25
C ALA A 53 -4.64 9.12 1.14
N PRO A 54 -4.04 9.86 0.17
CA PRO A 54 -3.07 9.29 -0.77
C PRO A 54 -1.91 8.63 -0.03
N TYR A 55 -1.44 7.49 -0.55
CA TYR A 55 -0.29 6.80 0.02
C TYR A 55 0.42 5.93 -1.01
N VAL A 56 1.56 5.39 -0.63
CA VAL A 56 2.32 4.42 -1.39
C VAL A 56 2.54 3.15 -0.57
N VAL A 57 2.51 2.02 -1.26
CA VAL A 57 2.90 0.72 -0.71
C VAL A 57 4.25 0.37 -1.30
N VAL A 58 5.21 0.07 -0.45
CA VAL A 58 6.58 -0.24 -0.84
C VAL A 58 6.91 -1.65 -0.40
N VAL A 59 7.48 -2.43 -1.31
CA VAL A 59 8.01 -3.75 -1.03
C VAL A 59 9.52 -3.72 -1.22
N PHE A 60 10.26 -3.95 -0.16
CA PHE A 60 11.69 -4.25 -0.23
C PHE A 60 11.85 -5.76 -0.31
N MET A 61 12.68 -6.21 -1.24
CA MET A 61 12.97 -7.61 -1.47
C MET A 61 14.45 -7.86 -1.29
N GLU A 62 14.79 -8.83 -0.44
CA GLU A 62 16.12 -9.41 -0.33
C GLU A 62 16.08 -10.82 -0.92
N ALA A 63 17.02 -11.13 -1.79
CA ALA A 63 17.12 -12.47 -2.37
C ALA A 63 18.53 -13.03 -2.25
N GLU A 64 18.63 -14.29 -1.86
CA GLU A 64 19.91 -15.02 -1.91
C GLU A 64 20.43 -15.10 -3.34
N LEU A 65 21.76 -15.21 -3.51
CA LEU A 65 22.42 -15.26 -4.82
C LEU A 65 21.78 -16.25 -5.80
N GLY A 66 21.30 -17.39 -5.32
CA GLY A 66 20.62 -18.40 -6.13
C GLY A 66 19.32 -17.93 -6.77
N MET A 67 18.72 -16.86 -6.26
CA MET A 67 17.49 -16.22 -6.75
C MET A 67 17.75 -14.94 -7.54
N CYS A 68 18.96 -14.37 -7.45
CA CYS A 68 19.32 -13.17 -8.19
C CYS A 68 19.33 -13.41 -9.70
N ASN A 69 19.07 -12.35 -10.45
CA ASN A 69 19.00 -12.33 -11.93
C ASN A 69 17.94 -13.28 -12.53
N LYS A 70 17.02 -13.75 -11.71
CA LYS A 70 15.84 -14.50 -12.16
C LYS A 70 14.62 -13.60 -12.13
N THR A 71 13.75 -13.77 -13.10
CA THR A 71 12.43 -13.14 -13.07
C THR A 71 11.56 -13.85 -12.02
N LEU A 72 11.08 -13.10 -11.07
CA LEU A 72 10.13 -13.52 -10.04
C LEU A 72 8.80 -12.80 -10.30
N THR A 73 7.69 -13.39 -9.92
CA THR A 73 6.40 -12.71 -9.93
C THR A 73 6.12 -12.18 -8.52
N LEU A 74 6.03 -10.85 -8.41
CA LEU A 74 5.57 -10.18 -7.19
C LEU A 74 4.07 -9.92 -7.31
N GLU A 75 3.33 -10.42 -6.36
CA GLU A 75 1.89 -10.19 -6.21
C GLU A 75 1.67 -9.41 -4.91
N MET A 76 0.74 -8.46 -4.94
CA MET A 76 0.30 -7.69 -3.78
C MET A 76 -1.21 -7.60 -3.80
N GLU A 77 -1.84 -7.91 -2.68
CA GLU A 77 -3.29 -7.83 -2.51
C GLU A 77 -3.65 -7.07 -1.25
N LEU A 78 -4.71 -6.27 -1.33
CA LEU A 78 -5.31 -5.66 -0.15
C LEU A 78 -6.37 -6.60 0.40
N LEU A 79 -6.22 -6.97 1.66
CA LEU A 79 -7.11 -7.89 2.36
C LEU A 79 -7.84 -7.17 3.50
N THR A 80 -9.05 -7.62 3.80
CA THR A 80 -9.79 -7.27 5.03
C THR A 80 -9.16 -7.97 6.24
N GLU A 81 -9.65 -7.66 7.44
CA GLU A 81 -9.28 -8.35 8.68
C GLU A 81 -9.56 -9.86 8.62
N ASP A 82 -10.65 -10.25 7.93
CA ASP A 82 -11.06 -11.64 7.76
C ASP A 82 -10.25 -12.39 6.68
N GLY A 83 -9.39 -11.68 5.94
CA GLY A 83 -8.55 -12.24 4.89
C GLY A 83 -9.19 -12.25 3.49
N ASP A 84 -10.36 -11.65 3.32
CA ASP A 84 -11.00 -11.51 2.03
C ASP A 84 -10.32 -10.43 1.20
N VAL A 85 -10.20 -10.65 -0.12
CA VAL A 85 -9.66 -9.64 -1.05
C VAL A 85 -10.62 -8.46 -1.11
N VAL A 86 -10.08 -7.26 -0.91
CA VAL A 86 -10.85 -6.02 -1.00
C VAL A 86 -11.22 -5.73 -2.45
N GLU A 87 -12.50 -5.51 -2.70
CA GLU A 87 -13.01 -5.03 -3.98
C GLU A 87 -13.46 -3.57 -3.88
N ILE A 88 -13.10 -2.78 -4.86
CA ILE A 88 -13.57 -1.39 -5.00
C ILE A 88 -14.47 -1.26 -6.22
N PRO A 89 -15.40 -0.29 -6.26
CA PRO A 89 -16.22 -0.03 -7.43
C PRO A 89 -15.36 0.25 -8.66
N GLY A 90 -15.56 -0.51 -9.72
CA GLY A 90 -14.90 -0.34 -11.00
C GLY A 90 -15.93 -0.23 -12.14
N PRO A 91 -15.50 0.10 -13.38
CA PRO A 91 -16.40 0.27 -14.53
C PRO A 91 -17.24 -0.95 -14.89
N ALA A 92 -16.75 -2.15 -14.57
CA ALA A 92 -17.41 -3.44 -14.88
C ALA A 92 -17.96 -4.15 -13.64
N GLY A 93 -18.03 -3.49 -12.48
CA GLY A 93 -18.41 -4.09 -11.19
C GLY A 93 -17.30 -4.00 -10.16
N GLY A 94 -17.27 -4.89 -9.17
CA GLY A 94 -16.20 -4.96 -8.18
C GLY A 94 -14.85 -5.25 -8.83
N GLN A 95 -13.83 -4.49 -8.48
CA GLN A 95 -12.46 -4.70 -8.92
C GLN A 95 -11.58 -4.99 -7.71
N ALA A 96 -10.92 -6.15 -7.70
CA ALA A 96 -9.97 -6.51 -6.66
C ALA A 96 -8.79 -5.51 -6.62
N VAL A 97 -8.43 -5.08 -5.41
CA VAL A 97 -7.28 -4.19 -5.20
C VAL A 97 -6.03 -5.05 -5.12
N ARG A 98 -5.42 -5.28 -6.27
CA ARG A 98 -4.23 -6.11 -6.41
C ARG A 98 -3.28 -5.57 -7.48
N LEU A 99 -2.02 -5.93 -7.33
CA LEU A 99 -0.95 -5.72 -8.31
C LEU A 99 -0.24 -7.05 -8.53
N GLU A 100 0.05 -7.36 -9.78
CA GLU A 100 0.92 -8.46 -10.16
C GLU A 100 1.92 -7.93 -11.18
N GLN A 101 3.21 -8.13 -10.91
CA GLN A 101 4.26 -7.68 -11.82
C GLN A 101 5.50 -8.56 -11.76
N PRO A 102 6.22 -8.71 -12.88
CA PRO A 102 7.54 -9.32 -12.86
C PRO A 102 8.54 -8.41 -12.16
N ILE A 103 9.40 -9.00 -11.32
CA ILE A 103 10.49 -8.30 -10.65
C ILE A 103 11.77 -9.13 -10.78
N MET A 104 12.90 -8.49 -10.95
CA MET A 104 14.20 -9.12 -10.95
C MET A 104 15.07 -8.48 -9.87
N VAL A 105 15.62 -9.30 -9.01
CA VAL A 105 16.60 -8.88 -8.00
C VAL A 105 17.99 -8.97 -8.62
N PRO A 106 18.69 -7.84 -8.84
CA PRO A 106 20.03 -7.90 -9.44
C PRO A 106 21.04 -8.51 -8.48
N SER A 107 22.00 -9.26 -9.03
CA SER A 107 23.16 -9.67 -8.26
C SER A 107 24.08 -8.46 -8.06
N PRO A 108 24.43 -8.10 -6.82
CA PRO A 108 25.28 -6.95 -6.58
C PRO A 108 26.70 -7.22 -7.10
N PRO A 109 27.27 -6.34 -7.95
CA PRO A 109 28.60 -6.54 -8.50
C PRO A 109 29.70 -6.33 -7.44
N GLY A 110 30.74 -7.17 -7.47
CA GLY A 110 31.93 -6.97 -6.65
C GLY A 110 31.76 -7.25 -5.16
N VAL A 111 30.65 -7.86 -4.74
CA VAL A 111 30.44 -8.23 -3.32
C VAL A 111 30.82 -9.69 -3.07
N PRO A 112 31.16 -10.04 -1.81
CA PRO A 112 31.46 -11.41 -1.43
C PRO A 112 30.29 -12.37 -1.69
N THR A 113 30.63 -13.63 -1.95
CA THR A 113 29.64 -14.73 -2.03
C THR A 113 28.83 -14.79 -0.73
N GLY A 114 27.51 -14.82 -0.84
CA GLY A 114 26.59 -14.86 0.31
C GLY A 114 25.95 -13.50 0.66
N PHE A 115 26.39 -12.40 0.04
CA PHE A 115 25.68 -11.14 0.20
C PHE A 115 24.38 -11.14 -0.64
N PRO A 116 23.22 -10.79 -0.05
CA PRO A 116 21.96 -10.82 -0.77
C PRO A 116 21.87 -9.73 -1.84
N GLY A 117 21.10 -10.01 -2.89
CA GLY A 117 20.64 -8.98 -3.80
C GLY A 117 19.43 -8.25 -3.24
N HIS A 118 19.21 -7.02 -3.69
CA HIS A 118 18.09 -6.19 -3.26
C HIS A 118 17.31 -5.65 -4.44
N ALA A 119 15.99 -5.60 -4.31
CA ALA A 119 15.11 -4.90 -5.23
C ALA A 119 14.00 -4.19 -4.46
N THR A 120 13.39 -3.20 -5.09
CA THR A 120 12.28 -2.46 -4.50
C THR A 120 11.17 -2.32 -5.54
N ALA A 121 9.95 -2.57 -5.13
CA ALA A 121 8.74 -2.26 -5.88
C ALA A 121 7.91 -1.22 -5.12
N MET A 122 7.25 -0.34 -5.86
CA MET A 122 6.41 0.71 -5.29
C MET A 122 5.11 0.79 -6.07
N MET A 123 3.99 0.81 -5.33
CA MET A 123 2.66 1.04 -5.88
C MET A 123 2.11 2.33 -5.31
N GLU A 124 1.80 3.28 -6.18
CA GLU A 124 1.23 4.57 -5.79
C GLU A 124 -0.30 4.52 -5.82
N LEU A 125 -0.91 5.06 -4.78
CA LEU A 125 -2.35 5.24 -4.63
C LEU A 125 -2.64 6.74 -4.47
N PRO A 126 -2.52 7.52 -5.56
CA PRO A 126 -2.51 8.98 -5.52
C PRO A 126 -3.85 9.59 -5.12
N THR A 127 -4.94 8.86 -5.24
CA THR A 127 -6.29 9.28 -4.82
C THR A 127 -6.74 8.65 -3.51
N GLY A 128 -5.93 7.75 -2.94
CA GLY A 128 -6.36 6.86 -1.88
C GLY A 128 -7.33 5.79 -2.38
N LEU A 129 -8.03 5.13 -1.46
CA LEU A 129 -8.99 4.07 -1.74
C LEU A 129 -10.32 4.33 -1.02
N PRO A 130 -11.48 3.99 -1.63
CA PRO A 130 -12.81 4.11 -1.03
C PRO A 130 -13.09 2.94 -0.07
N LEU A 131 -12.34 2.87 1.03
CA LEU A 131 -12.45 1.80 2.01
C LEU A 131 -13.43 2.18 3.12
N PRO A 132 -14.31 1.29 3.58
CA PRO A 132 -15.02 1.45 4.85
C PRO A 132 -14.06 1.58 6.03
N PRO A 133 -14.49 2.15 7.17
CA PRO A 133 -13.73 2.06 8.42
C PRO A 133 -13.50 0.60 8.80
N GLY A 134 -12.26 0.25 9.17
CA GLY A 134 -11.90 -1.14 9.48
C GLY A 134 -10.41 -1.39 9.46
N ILE A 135 -10.02 -2.63 9.74
CA ILE A 135 -8.65 -3.11 9.69
C ILE A 135 -8.39 -3.74 8.32
N TYR A 136 -7.25 -3.42 7.76
CA TYR A 136 -6.80 -3.91 6.47
C TYR A 136 -5.34 -4.32 6.53
N ARG A 137 -4.94 -5.18 5.58
CA ARG A 137 -3.53 -5.51 5.38
C ARG A 137 -3.17 -5.61 3.91
N TRP A 138 -2.03 -5.07 3.55
CA TRP A 138 -1.38 -5.40 2.30
C TRP A 138 -0.56 -6.67 2.50
N GLN A 139 -0.87 -7.69 1.71
CA GLN A 139 -0.14 -8.96 1.70
C GLN A 139 0.66 -9.07 0.41
N ALA A 140 1.95 -9.37 0.54
CA ALA A 140 2.81 -9.66 -0.61
C ALA A 140 3.04 -11.16 -0.77
N ARG A 141 3.21 -11.61 -2.04
CA ARG A 141 3.60 -12.95 -2.41
C ARG A 141 4.70 -12.91 -3.47
N VAL A 142 5.55 -13.92 -3.49
CA VAL A 142 6.54 -14.10 -4.56
C VAL A 142 6.41 -15.51 -5.13
N ASN A 143 6.14 -15.59 -6.44
CA ASN A 143 5.88 -16.86 -7.13
C ASN A 143 4.80 -17.70 -6.43
N GLY A 144 3.72 -17.05 -5.97
CA GLY A 144 2.61 -17.67 -5.25
C GLY A 144 2.92 -18.10 -3.81
N LYS A 145 4.13 -17.85 -3.30
CA LYS A 145 4.49 -18.11 -1.90
C LYS A 145 4.23 -16.88 -1.07
N GLU A 146 3.69 -17.09 0.11
CA GLU A 146 3.43 -16.05 1.11
C GLU A 146 4.10 -16.38 2.44
N ASP A 147 4.26 -15.36 3.26
CA ASP A 147 4.70 -15.43 4.64
C ASP A 147 3.92 -14.37 5.42
N ASP A 148 3.53 -14.66 6.66
CA ASP A 148 2.74 -13.72 7.48
C ASP A 148 3.50 -12.41 7.72
N ASP A 149 4.83 -12.47 7.79
CA ASP A 149 5.70 -11.31 7.95
C ASP A 149 5.78 -10.41 6.67
N TRP A 150 5.28 -10.90 5.53
CA TRP A 150 5.26 -10.17 4.27
C TRP A 150 4.01 -9.31 4.13
N SER A 151 3.65 -8.63 5.19
CA SER A 151 2.43 -7.84 5.24
C SER A 151 2.61 -6.51 5.95
N ALA A 152 1.72 -5.55 5.64
CA ALA A 152 1.60 -4.28 6.36
C ALA A 152 0.14 -4.05 6.75
N HIS A 153 -0.12 -3.97 8.05
CA HIS A 153 -1.45 -3.75 8.60
C HIS A 153 -1.72 -2.26 8.81
N PHE A 154 -2.96 -1.84 8.59
CA PHE A 154 -3.39 -0.48 8.90
C PHE A 154 -4.88 -0.42 9.24
N TYR A 155 -5.25 0.63 9.95
CA TYR A 155 -6.62 0.93 10.33
C TYR A 155 -7.14 2.15 9.58
N VAL A 156 -8.32 2.03 8.98
CA VAL A 156 -9.05 3.14 8.38
C VAL A 156 -10.04 3.67 9.40
N ALA A 157 -9.78 4.86 9.93
CA ALA A 157 -10.63 5.50 10.91
C ALA A 157 -11.83 6.19 10.25
N ALA A 158 -12.99 6.11 10.90
CA ALA A 158 -14.14 6.91 10.51
C ALA A 158 -13.80 8.42 10.60
N PRO A 159 -14.40 9.25 9.74
CA PRO A 159 -14.22 10.69 9.84
C PRO A 159 -14.73 11.17 11.20
N PRO A 160 -14.07 12.19 11.81
CA PRO A 160 -14.55 12.76 13.05
C PRO A 160 -15.96 13.29 12.85
N GLN A 161 -16.86 12.92 13.74
CA GLN A 161 -18.22 13.50 13.75
C GLN A 161 -18.06 15.00 14.01
N GLN A 162 -18.50 15.84 13.07
CA GLN A 162 -18.57 17.27 13.31
C GLN A 162 -19.62 17.50 14.41
N ALA A 163 -19.19 17.95 15.59
CA ALA A 163 -20.08 18.41 16.62
C ALA A 163 -20.85 19.60 16.03
N THR A 164 -22.14 19.42 15.77
CA THR A 164 -23.04 20.51 15.41
C THR A 164 -23.29 21.30 16.70
N PHE A 165 -22.52 22.37 16.89
CA PHE A 165 -22.85 23.36 17.90
C PHE A 165 -24.09 24.10 17.43
N GLY A 166 -25.25 23.65 17.88
CA GLY A 166 -26.49 24.38 17.71
C GLY A 166 -26.45 25.64 18.59
N PHE A 167 -26.18 26.80 18.02
CA PHE A 167 -26.49 28.05 18.69
C PHE A 167 -28.01 28.22 18.61
N SER A 168 -28.71 27.93 19.72
CA SER A 168 -30.08 28.42 19.87
C SER A 168 -30.02 29.94 20.05
N ALA A 169 -30.52 30.68 19.07
CA ALA A 169 -30.73 32.11 19.26
C ALA A 169 -31.71 32.32 20.45
N PRO A 170 -31.45 33.27 21.35
CA PRO A 170 -32.38 33.61 22.39
C PRO A 170 -33.70 34.10 21.74
N ALA A 171 -34.82 33.56 22.19
CA ALA A 171 -36.15 34.08 21.83
C ALA A 171 -36.31 35.50 22.40
N GLU A 172 -36.62 36.47 21.53
CA GLU A 172 -37.07 37.83 21.93
C GLU A 172 -38.53 37.75 22.46
#